data_f82d7b6f4a397f21bd30af5c095437b8
#
_entry.id   f82d7b6f4a397f21bd30af5c095437b8
#
_cell.length_a   1.000
_cell.length_b   1.000
_cell.length_c   1.000
_cell.angle_alpha   90.00
_cell.angle_beta   90.00
_cell.angle_gamma   90.00
#
_symmetry.space_group_name_H-M   'P 1'
#
loop_
_entity.id
_entity.type
_entity.pdbx_description
1 polymer ?
#
loop_
_entity_poly.entity_id
_entity_poly.type
_entity_poly.pdbx_seq_one_letter_code
_entity_poly.pdbx_strand_id
1 'polypeptide(L)'
;MLPAVSPHISKELGKGFTGIMATTIKLTVNGKAVALKIDDPSMPLLYALRDQLGLHGMHFGCGLAQCGACTVHYYGEALRSCVMPVSAVADAEIVTLEGLGTAEKPHPVQQAFIDEQAAQCGYCINGMIMQAAAFLATTKRPTEDQIRQALAGNLCKCGTHVRIIRAVIRAAEKMA
;
A
#
# COMPACT_ATOMS: atom_id res chain seq x y z
N MET A 1 41.79 -12.08 -3.48
CA MET A 1 41.82 -12.96 -2.30
C MET A 1 41.19 -12.20 -1.15
N LEU A 2 39.99 -12.60 -0.74
CA LEU A 2 39.31 -12.04 0.44
C LEU A 2 39.91 -12.67 1.70
N PRO A 3 40.14 -11.92 2.78
CA PRO A 3 40.69 -12.48 4.01
C PRO A 3 39.71 -13.45 4.65
N ALA A 4 40.19 -14.57 5.14
CA ALA A 4 39.42 -15.58 5.83
C ALA A 4 38.81 -15.00 7.13
N VAL A 5 37.50 -15.21 7.31
CA VAL A 5 36.74 -14.81 8.52
C VAL A 5 37.31 -15.59 9.71
N SER A 6 37.70 -14.87 10.78
CA SER A 6 38.29 -15.43 11.98
C SER A 6 37.37 -16.48 12.64
N PRO A 7 37.89 -17.64 13.06
CA PRO A 7 37.10 -18.72 13.67
C PRO A 7 36.43 -18.36 15.03
N HIS A 8 36.81 -17.23 15.62
CA HIS A 8 36.17 -16.74 16.86
C HIS A 8 34.78 -16.13 16.63
N ILE A 9 34.48 -15.59 15.43
CA ILE A 9 33.16 -15.02 15.11
C ILE A 9 32.12 -16.11 14.94
N SER A 10 32.52 -17.30 14.47
CA SER A 10 31.60 -18.43 14.26
C SER A 10 31.06 -19.07 15.54
N LYS A 11 31.74 -18.90 16.68
CA LYS A 11 31.35 -19.49 17.98
C LYS A 11 30.33 -18.62 18.77
N GLU A 12 30.32 -17.33 18.55
CA GLU A 12 29.40 -16.41 19.23
C GLU A 12 28.00 -16.36 18.56
N LEU A 13 27.91 -16.70 17.27
CA LEU A 13 26.63 -16.76 16.53
C LEU A 13 25.74 -17.96 16.90
N GLY A 14 26.29 -18.91 17.68
CA GLY A 14 25.59 -20.14 18.08
C GLY A 14 24.90 -20.10 19.45
N LYS A 15 24.98 -19.00 20.21
CA LYS A 15 24.40 -18.90 21.54
C LYS A 15 23.21 -17.91 21.53
N GLY A 16 22.01 -18.46 21.42
CA GLY A 16 20.81 -17.81 21.94
C GLY A 16 19.92 -17.07 20.95
N PHE A 17 19.55 -17.68 19.82
CA PHE A 17 18.25 -17.40 19.25
C PHE A 17 17.25 -18.28 20.00
N THR A 18 16.88 -17.89 21.23
CA THR A 18 15.72 -18.46 21.93
C THR A 18 14.52 -18.14 21.03
N GLY A 19 13.84 -19.19 20.55
CA GLY A 19 12.83 -19.14 19.53
C GLY A 19 11.84 -17.99 19.76
N ILE A 20 11.87 -17.02 18.85
CA ILE A 20 10.78 -16.05 18.72
C ILE A 20 9.56 -16.89 18.38
N MET A 21 8.59 -16.98 19.30
CA MET A 21 7.35 -17.69 19.05
C MET A 21 6.56 -16.88 18.01
N ALA A 22 6.48 -17.40 16.79
CA ALA A 22 5.71 -16.76 15.73
C ALA A 22 4.27 -16.54 16.17
N THR A 23 3.81 -15.30 16.14
CA THR A 23 2.42 -14.95 16.44
C THR A 23 1.59 -15.09 15.17
N THR A 24 0.40 -15.69 15.28
CA THR A 24 -0.54 -15.74 14.16
C THR A 24 -1.48 -14.54 14.22
N ILE A 25 -1.41 -13.69 13.20
CA ILE A 25 -2.30 -12.54 13.05
C ILE A 25 -3.31 -12.87 11.95
N LYS A 26 -4.60 -12.80 12.30
CA LYS A 26 -5.71 -13.01 11.38
C LYS A 26 -6.21 -11.66 10.88
N LEU A 27 -6.54 -11.57 9.59
CA LEU A 27 -7.18 -10.39 9.00
C LEU A 27 -7.89 -10.80 7.70
N THR A 28 -8.68 -9.91 7.15
CA THR A 28 -9.30 -10.10 5.84
C THR A 28 -8.56 -9.23 4.82
N VAL A 29 -8.04 -9.83 3.75
CA VAL A 29 -7.34 -9.11 2.68
C VAL A 29 -8.06 -9.36 1.37
N ASN A 30 -8.50 -8.30 0.71
CA ASN A 30 -9.24 -8.35 -0.55
C ASN A 30 -10.44 -9.34 -0.49
N GLY A 31 -11.18 -9.31 0.62
CA GLY A 31 -12.35 -10.16 0.87
C GLY A 31 -12.02 -11.61 1.26
N LYS A 32 -10.74 -11.96 1.43
CA LYS A 32 -10.30 -13.32 1.82
C LYS A 32 -9.73 -13.30 3.24
N ALA A 33 -10.21 -14.20 4.10
CA ALA A 33 -9.62 -14.42 5.42
C ALA A 33 -8.21 -15.04 5.26
N VAL A 34 -7.22 -14.42 5.90
CA VAL A 34 -5.82 -14.86 5.91
C VAL A 34 -5.29 -14.96 7.34
N ALA A 35 -4.31 -15.83 7.55
CA ALA A 35 -3.60 -15.99 8.80
C ALA A 35 -2.09 -15.87 8.52
N LEU A 36 -1.50 -14.78 8.99
CA LEU A 36 -0.09 -14.47 8.81
C LEU A 36 0.72 -15.00 9.98
N LYS A 37 1.79 -15.73 9.72
CA LYS A 37 2.76 -16.14 10.75
C LYS A 37 3.83 -15.06 10.84
N ILE A 38 3.86 -14.35 11.95
CA ILE A 38 4.67 -13.14 12.16
C ILE A 38 5.61 -13.36 13.32
N ASP A 39 6.90 -13.25 13.08
CA ASP A 39 7.95 -13.34 14.11
C ASP A 39 8.07 -12.02 14.88
N ASP A 40 7.85 -10.88 14.23
CA ASP A 40 7.86 -9.56 14.83
C ASP A 40 6.50 -8.87 14.62
N PRO A 41 5.63 -8.80 15.66
CA PRO A 41 4.34 -8.12 15.60
C PRO A 41 4.40 -6.63 15.27
N SER A 42 5.57 -5.99 15.45
CA SER A 42 5.80 -4.59 15.09
C SER A 42 6.16 -4.39 13.61
N MET A 43 6.37 -5.48 12.85
CA MET A 43 6.66 -5.42 11.43
C MET A 43 5.60 -4.59 10.69
N PRO A 44 6.00 -3.67 9.80
CA PRO A 44 5.06 -2.91 8.98
C PRO A 44 4.16 -3.80 8.12
N LEU A 45 2.87 -3.49 8.10
CA LEU A 45 1.85 -4.19 7.29
C LEU A 45 2.28 -4.32 5.82
N LEU A 46 2.97 -3.32 5.28
CA LEU A 46 3.51 -3.32 3.91
C LEU A 46 4.28 -4.61 3.61
N TYR A 47 5.19 -5.01 4.50
CA TYR A 47 6.03 -6.21 4.29
C TYR A 47 5.21 -7.49 4.44
N ALA A 48 4.30 -7.56 5.41
CA ALA A 48 3.42 -8.72 5.57
C ALA A 48 2.58 -8.98 4.32
N LEU A 49 2.01 -7.93 3.71
CA LEU A 49 1.21 -8.03 2.49
C LEU A 49 2.07 -8.43 1.27
N ARG A 50 3.29 -7.87 1.15
CA ARG A 50 4.17 -8.15 0.01
C ARG A 50 4.83 -9.52 0.10
N ASP A 51 5.42 -9.82 1.25
CA ASP A 51 6.34 -10.96 1.37
C ASP A 51 5.60 -12.26 1.68
N GLN A 52 4.50 -12.21 2.43
CA GLN A 52 3.73 -13.41 2.76
C GLN A 52 2.54 -13.66 1.83
N LEU A 53 1.91 -12.60 1.30
CA LEU A 53 0.74 -12.75 0.42
C LEU A 53 1.05 -12.49 -1.05
N GLY A 54 2.28 -12.08 -1.39
CA GLY A 54 2.69 -11.82 -2.77
C GLY A 54 1.95 -10.64 -3.42
N LEU A 55 1.40 -9.71 -2.61
CA LEU A 55 0.68 -8.53 -3.10
C LEU A 55 1.67 -7.40 -3.36
N HIS A 56 1.82 -7.00 -4.60
CA HIS A 56 2.84 -6.03 -5.02
C HIS A 56 2.30 -4.66 -5.41
N GLY A 57 0.99 -4.47 -5.36
CA GLY A 57 0.33 -3.21 -5.70
C GLY A 57 0.66 -2.04 -4.77
N MET A 58 1.16 -2.28 -3.55
CA MET A 58 1.71 -1.24 -2.70
C MET A 58 3.23 -1.21 -2.79
N HIS A 59 3.83 -0.01 -2.82
CA HIS A 59 5.28 0.18 -2.96
C HIS A 59 5.91 0.80 -1.71
N PHE A 60 7.15 0.41 -1.40
CA PHE A 60 7.95 1.08 -0.39
C PHE A 60 8.57 2.34 -1.00
N GLY A 61 8.33 3.50 -0.43
CA GLY A 61 8.96 4.76 -0.84
C GLY A 61 9.75 5.39 0.31
N CYS A 62 9.09 6.21 1.14
CA CYS A 62 9.76 6.94 2.22
C CYS A 62 9.92 6.16 3.54
N GLY A 63 9.08 5.16 3.82
CA GLY A 63 9.03 4.47 5.12
C GLY A 63 8.51 5.35 6.28
N LEU A 64 8.01 6.55 6.01
CA LEU A 64 7.65 7.59 6.98
C LEU A 64 6.20 8.09 6.80
N ALA A 65 5.36 7.36 6.12
CA ALA A 65 3.97 7.74 5.78
C ALA A 65 3.80 9.04 4.94
N GLN A 66 4.88 9.59 4.36
CA GLN A 66 4.87 10.90 3.71
C GLN A 66 4.60 10.85 2.20
N CYS A 67 5.02 9.79 1.50
CA CYS A 67 4.97 9.75 0.03
C CYS A 67 3.70 9.11 -0.55
N GLY A 68 2.97 8.34 0.22
CA GLY A 68 1.73 7.68 -0.18
C GLY A 68 1.85 6.44 -1.06
N ALA A 69 3.06 6.03 -1.51
CA ALA A 69 3.24 4.86 -2.37
C ALA A 69 2.78 3.53 -1.75
N CYS A 70 2.70 3.46 -0.43
CA CYS A 70 2.29 2.28 0.34
C CYS A 70 0.81 2.27 0.73
N THR A 71 -0.03 3.14 0.15
CA THR A 71 -1.44 3.27 0.55
C THR A 71 -2.22 2.00 0.26
N VAL A 72 -2.96 1.54 1.28
CA VAL A 72 -4.00 0.51 1.22
C VAL A 72 -5.27 1.08 1.83
N HIS A 73 -6.41 0.39 1.70
CA HIS A 73 -7.60 0.72 2.49
C HIS A 73 -7.66 -0.13 3.76
N TYR A 74 -8.02 0.50 4.85
CA TYR A 74 -8.37 -0.07 6.13
C TYR A 74 -9.83 0.30 6.41
N TYR A 75 -10.73 -0.67 6.36
CA TYR A 75 -12.17 -0.44 6.40
C TYR A 75 -12.67 0.67 5.43
N GLY A 76 -12.11 0.70 4.22
CA GLY A 76 -12.44 1.69 3.19
C GLY A 76 -11.66 3.01 3.27
N GLU A 77 -10.96 3.29 4.36
CA GLU A 77 -10.15 4.51 4.54
C GLU A 77 -8.69 4.32 4.11
N ALA A 78 -8.09 5.38 3.58
CA ALA A 78 -6.70 5.33 3.11
C ALA A 78 -5.71 5.25 4.28
N LEU A 79 -4.91 4.18 4.33
CA LEU A 79 -3.90 3.91 5.35
C LEU A 79 -2.51 3.80 4.73
N ARG A 80 -1.48 4.33 5.40
CA ARG A 80 -0.06 4.19 5.03
C ARG A 80 0.52 2.92 5.66
N SER A 81 0.61 1.84 4.89
CA SER A 81 1.01 0.52 5.40
C SER A 81 2.49 0.42 5.82
N CYS A 82 3.35 1.34 5.40
CA CYS A 82 4.78 1.30 5.74
C CYS A 82 5.12 1.66 7.20
N VAL A 83 4.18 2.27 7.93
CA VAL A 83 4.35 2.62 9.36
C VAL A 83 3.33 1.95 10.28
N MET A 84 2.37 1.22 9.70
CA MET A 84 1.34 0.53 10.47
C MET A 84 1.85 -0.85 10.90
N PRO A 85 2.01 -1.13 12.21
CA PRO A 85 2.35 -2.47 12.68
C PRO A 85 1.29 -3.49 12.27
N VAL A 86 1.72 -4.66 11.82
CA VAL A 86 0.78 -5.73 11.41
C VAL A 86 -0.11 -6.17 12.57
N SER A 87 0.36 -6.13 13.81
CA SER A 87 -0.44 -6.43 15.01
C SER A 87 -1.58 -5.44 15.26
N ALA A 88 -1.42 -4.18 14.83
CA ALA A 88 -2.43 -3.15 15.01
C ALA A 88 -3.64 -3.29 14.08
N VAL A 89 -3.54 -4.16 13.06
CA VAL A 89 -4.62 -4.44 12.10
C VAL A 89 -5.16 -5.87 12.21
N ALA A 90 -4.96 -6.52 13.38
CA ALA A 90 -5.56 -7.82 13.65
C ALA A 90 -7.09 -7.75 13.49
N ASP A 91 -7.66 -8.79 12.87
CA ASP A 91 -9.09 -8.93 12.54
C ASP A 91 -9.67 -7.83 11.62
N ALA A 92 -8.82 -6.97 11.04
CA ALA A 92 -9.25 -5.88 10.18
C ALA A 92 -9.52 -6.33 8.74
N GLU A 93 -10.28 -5.48 8.03
CA GLU A 93 -10.46 -5.56 6.58
C GLU A 93 -9.47 -4.64 5.87
N ILE A 94 -8.62 -5.23 5.03
CA ILE A 94 -7.62 -4.53 4.21
C ILE A 94 -7.96 -4.74 2.73
N VAL A 95 -8.00 -3.67 1.97
CA VAL A 95 -8.08 -3.74 0.50
C VAL A 95 -6.81 -3.13 -0.09
N THR A 96 -6.16 -3.88 -0.97
CA THR A 96 -5.01 -3.44 -1.74
C THR A 96 -5.41 -3.04 -3.16
N LEU A 97 -4.48 -2.54 -3.97
CA LEU A 97 -4.77 -2.17 -5.36
C LEU A 97 -5.36 -3.35 -6.16
N GLU A 98 -4.88 -4.57 -5.89
CA GLU A 98 -5.35 -5.81 -6.53
C GLU A 98 -6.79 -6.18 -6.14
N GLY A 99 -7.24 -5.73 -4.96
CA GLY A 99 -8.61 -5.96 -4.48
C GLY A 99 -9.59 -4.86 -4.88
N LEU A 100 -9.10 -3.72 -5.38
CA LEU A 100 -9.95 -2.59 -5.77
C LEU A 100 -10.73 -2.89 -7.07
N GLY A 101 -10.09 -3.55 -8.03
CA GLY A 101 -10.67 -3.98 -9.30
C GLY A 101 -9.71 -4.89 -10.06
N THR A 102 -10.20 -5.56 -11.11
CA THR A 102 -9.42 -6.44 -11.98
C THR A 102 -9.14 -5.82 -13.34
N ALA A 103 -8.30 -6.45 -14.16
CA ALA A 103 -8.04 -6.00 -15.53
C ALA A 103 -9.32 -6.02 -16.40
N GLU A 104 -10.20 -7.00 -16.18
CA GLU A 104 -11.46 -7.18 -16.91
C GLU A 104 -12.57 -6.26 -16.38
N LYS A 105 -12.51 -5.92 -15.09
CA LYS A 105 -13.46 -5.06 -14.40
C LYS A 105 -12.73 -4.08 -13.48
N PRO A 106 -12.06 -3.07 -14.05
CA PRO A 106 -11.34 -2.08 -13.25
C PRO A 106 -12.30 -1.20 -12.46
N HIS A 107 -11.88 -0.79 -11.28
CA HIS A 107 -12.58 0.24 -10.52
C HIS A 107 -12.63 1.55 -11.36
N PRO A 108 -13.69 2.39 -11.26
CA PRO A 108 -13.80 3.63 -12.04
C PRO A 108 -12.56 4.54 -11.95
N VAL A 109 -11.92 4.59 -10.79
CA VAL A 109 -10.66 5.34 -10.62
C VAL A 109 -9.53 4.70 -11.41
N GLN A 110 -9.36 3.38 -11.38
CA GLN A 110 -8.33 2.68 -12.17
C GLN A 110 -8.54 2.94 -13.67
N GLN A 111 -9.79 2.80 -14.15
CA GLN A 111 -10.13 3.06 -15.55
C GLN A 111 -9.84 4.51 -15.95
N ALA A 112 -10.19 5.47 -15.11
CA ALA A 112 -9.92 6.89 -15.39
C ALA A 112 -8.42 7.20 -15.47
N PHE A 113 -7.58 6.55 -14.64
CA PHE A 113 -6.12 6.69 -14.73
C PHE A 113 -5.56 6.11 -16.03
N ILE A 114 -6.15 5.04 -16.55
CA ILE A 114 -5.81 4.47 -17.87
C ILE A 114 -6.24 5.44 -18.97
N ASP A 115 -7.48 5.90 -18.96
CA ASP A 115 -8.06 6.79 -19.97
C ASP A 115 -7.26 8.10 -20.10
N GLU A 116 -6.84 8.68 -18.98
CA GLU A 116 -6.05 9.94 -18.92
C GLU A 116 -4.56 9.71 -19.07
N GLN A 117 -4.11 8.45 -19.24
CA GLN A 117 -2.68 8.12 -19.26
C GLN A 117 -1.91 8.77 -18.09
N ALA A 118 -2.47 8.69 -16.88
CA ALA A 118 -2.04 9.42 -15.70
C ALA A 118 -0.77 8.82 -15.05
N ALA A 119 0.01 8.04 -15.79
CA ALA A 119 1.24 7.41 -15.33
C ALA A 119 2.42 7.75 -16.23
N GLN A 120 3.64 7.71 -15.67
CA GLN A 120 4.90 7.67 -16.39
C GLN A 120 5.72 6.47 -15.90
N CYS A 121 6.50 6.56 -14.81
CA CYS A 121 7.20 5.40 -14.27
C CYS A 121 6.26 4.41 -13.53
N GLY A 122 5.08 4.84 -13.13
CA GLY A 122 4.06 4.01 -12.45
C GLY A 122 4.25 3.85 -10.95
N TYR A 123 5.39 4.23 -10.38
CA TYR A 123 5.73 3.90 -8.98
C TYR A 123 4.79 4.50 -7.92
N CYS A 124 4.27 5.70 -8.13
CA CYS A 124 3.35 6.37 -7.20
C CYS A 124 1.86 6.10 -7.51
N ILE A 125 1.55 5.55 -8.68
CA ILE A 125 0.17 5.51 -9.20
C ILE A 125 -0.74 4.62 -8.39
N ASN A 126 -0.25 3.48 -7.88
CA ASN A 126 -0.98 2.63 -6.96
C ASN A 126 -1.50 3.42 -5.75
N GLY A 127 -0.64 4.15 -5.07
CA GLY A 127 -1.01 4.97 -3.90
C GLY A 127 -1.94 6.13 -4.27
N MET A 128 -1.77 6.75 -5.43
CA MET A 128 -2.66 7.79 -5.94
C MET A 128 -4.07 7.23 -6.20
N ILE A 129 -4.18 6.06 -6.83
CA ILE A 129 -5.46 5.38 -7.07
C ILE A 129 -6.15 5.02 -5.76
N MET A 130 -5.44 4.40 -4.81
CA MET A 130 -6.01 4.02 -3.52
C MET A 130 -6.50 5.25 -2.74
N GLN A 131 -5.71 6.32 -2.69
CA GLN A 131 -6.09 7.57 -2.04
C GLN A 131 -7.32 8.21 -2.70
N ALA A 132 -7.33 8.27 -4.04
CA ALA A 132 -8.45 8.83 -4.80
C ALA A 132 -9.74 8.00 -4.62
N ALA A 133 -9.64 6.67 -4.62
CA ALA A 133 -10.79 5.80 -4.43
C ALA A 133 -11.42 5.96 -3.05
N ALA A 134 -10.63 6.02 -1.97
CA ALA A 134 -11.11 6.29 -0.62
C ALA A 134 -11.77 7.67 -0.53
N PHE A 135 -11.15 8.70 -1.12
CA PHE A 135 -11.70 10.06 -1.14
C PHE A 135 -13.04 10.13 -1.89
N LEU A 136 -13.15 9.52 -3.07
CA LEU A 136 -14.38 9.55 -3.87
C LEU A 136 -15.49 8.66 -3.31
N ALA A 137 -15.19 7.71 -2.43
CA ALA A 137 -16.21 6.94 -1.72
C ALA A 137 -17.09 7.85 -0.85
N THR A 138 -16.51 8.90 -0.27
CA THR A 138 -17.21 9.84 0.63
C THR A 138 -17.55 11.17 -0.02
N THR A 139 -16.85 11.59 -1.09
CA THR A 139 -17.01 12.90 -1.76
C THR A 139 -17.40 12.69 -3.22
N LYS A 140 -18.71 12.83 -3.52
CA LYS A 140 -19.26 12.47 -4.84
C LYS A 140 -18.97 13.47 -5.97
N ARG A 141 -18.88 14.75 -5.67
CA ARG A 141 -18.64 15.83 -6.66
C ARG A 141 -17.59 16.79 -6.12
N PRO A 142 -16.31 16.35 -6.01
CA PRO A 142 -15.27 17.21 -5.48
C PRO A 142 -14.93 18.34 -6.44
N THR A 143 -14.53 19.48 -5.88
CA THR A 143 -13.83 20.52 -6.64
C THR A 143 -12.39 20.09 -6.93
N GLU A 144 -11.75 20.71 -7.90
CA GLU A 144 -10.33 20.45 -8.20
C GLU A 144 -9.44 20.70 -6.98
N ASP A 145 -9.71 21.75 -6.21
CA ASP A 145 -8.95 22.07 -4.99
C ASP A 145 -9.11 20.99 -3.92
N GLN A 146 -10.29 20.43 -3.75
CA GLN A 146 -10.51 19.29 -2.84
C GLN A 146 -9.74 18.04 -3.30
N ILE A 147 -9.66 17.79 -4.60
CA ILE A 147 -8.86 16.70 -5.16
C ILE A 147 -7.36 16.95 -4.89
N ARG A 148 -6.86 18.17 -5.09
CA ARG A 148 -5.47 18.55 -4.81
C ARG A 148 -5.13 18.34 -3.34
N GLN A 149 -6.01 18.74 -2.43
CA GLN A 149 -5.85 18.54 -1.00
C GLN A 149 -5.84 17.06 -0.62
N ALA A 150 -6.79 16.27 -1.14
CA ALA A 150 -6.87 14.83 -0.87
C ALA A 150 -5.61 14.08 -1.31
N LEU A 151 -4.95 14.53 -2.38
CA LEU A 151 -3.73 13.93 -2.91
C LEU A 151 -2.43 14.60 -2.42
N ALA A 152 -2.49 15.63 -1.59
CA ALA A 152 -1.31 16.37 -1.15
C ALA A 152 -0.25 15.49 -0.43
N GLY A 153 -0.68 14.42 0.23
CA GLY A 153 0.19 13.42 0.86
C GLY A 153 0.68 12.32 -0.08
N ASN A 154 0.52 12.47 -1.40
CA ASN A 154 0.96 11.50 -2.40
C ASN A 154 1.96 12.17 -3.36
N LEU A 155 3.23 11.74 -3.32
CA LEU A 155 4.31 12.35 -4.08
C LEU A 155 4.53 11.64 -5.42
N CYS A 156 4.68 12.43 -6.50
CA CYS A 156 5.06 11.94 -7.81
C CYS A 156 6.34 12.64 -8.30
N LYS A 157 7.40 11.88 -8.57
CA LYS A 157 8.66 12.41 -9.10
C LYS A 157 8.57 12.79 -10.59
N CYS A 158 7.68 12.13 -11.35
CA CYS A 158 7.55 12.32 -12.80
C CYS A 158 6.72 13.54 -13.21
N GLY A 159 6.03 14.19 -12.27
CA GLY A 159 5.25 15.40 -12.57
C GLY A 159 3.92 15.15 -13.31
N THR A 160 3.34 13.95 -13.21
CA THR A 160 2.07 13.60 -13.89
C THR A 160 0.82 14.17 -13.20
N HIS A 161 0.95 15.06 -12.23
CA HIS A 161 -0.13 15.57 -11.38
C HIS A 161 -1.33 16.11 -12.16
N VAL A 162 -1.11 16.84 -13.27
CA VAL A 162 -2.20 17.37 -14.08
C VAL A 162 -3.09 16.26 -14.64
N ARG A 163 -2.49 15.16 -15.14
CA ARG A 163 -3.23 14.01 -15.65
C ARG A 163 -3.91 13.24 -14.53
N ILE A 164 -3.24 13.10 -13.36
CA ILE A 164 -3.82 12.47 -12.17
C ILE A 164 -5.08 13.22 -11.71
N ILE A 165 -5.04 14.55 -11.63
CA ILE A 165 -6.22 15.36 -11.25
C ILE A 165 -7.36 15.17 -12.25
N ARG A 166 -7.07 15.21 -13.56
CA ARG A 166 -8.07 14.93 -14.60
C ARG A 166 -8.68 13.54 -14.46
N ALA A 167 -7.86 12.54 -14.17
CA ALA A 167 -8.33 11.17 -13.93
C ALA A 167 -9.28 11.10 -12.74
N VAL A 168 -8.98 11.80 -11.63
CA VAL A 168 -9.86 11.82 -10.46
C VAL A 168 -11.17 12.55 -10.76
N ILE A 169 -11.15 13.67 -11.49
CA ILE A 169 -12.37 14.37 -11.96
C ILE A 169 -13.22 13.42 -12.80
N ARG A 170 -12.64 12.78 -13.82
CA ARG A 170 -13.34 11.80 -14.67
C ARG A 170 -13.92 10.63 -13.88
N ALA A 171 -13.19 10.12 -12.89
CA ALA A 171 -13.69 9.06 -12.02
C ALA A 171 -14.87 9.53 -11.18
N ALA A 172 -14.83 10.74 -10.63
CA ALA A 172 -15.91 11.33 -9.87
C ALA A 172 -17.21 11.46 -10.70
N GLU A 173 -17.09 11.88 -11.97
CA GLU A 173 -18.22 11.94 -12.90
C GLU A 173 -18.86 10.57 -13.15
N LYS A 174 -18.04 9.49 -13.25
CA LYS A 174 -18.53 8.11 -13.44
C LYS A 174 -19.12 7.49 -12.18
N MET A 175 -18.79 8.02 -11.00
CA MET A 175 -19.23 7.50 -9.69
C MET A 175 -20.36 8.32 -9.04
N ALA A 176 -20.80 9.41 -9.68
CA ALA A 176 -21.80 10.36 -9.18
C ALA A 176 -23.24 9.81 -9.17
#